data_819821901f6018d7d68cf0e3e246b3cd
#
_entry.id   819821901f6018d7d68cf0e3e246b3cd
#
_cell.length_a   1.000
_cell.length_b   1.000
_cell.length_c   1.000
_cell.angle_alpha   90.00
_cell.angle_beta   90.00
_cell.angle_gamma   90.00
#
_symmetry.space_group_name_H-M   'P 1'
#
loop_
_entity.id
_entity.type
_entity.pdbx_description
1 polymer ?
#
loop_
_entity_poly.entity_id
_entity_poly.type
_entity_poly.pdbx_seq_one_letter_code
_entity_poly.pdbx_strand_id
1 'polypeptide(L)'
;KNINVKLEKLSTVYVPIIGTLKELNNKELKDKGSEFGLELQELSDYYKQEWISDGVDKGSLIIALNDTKVNSVTDVNKALSKNSNRVSRISIIKNNGEKMVYRFR
;
A
#
# COMPACT_ATOMS: atom_id res chain seq x y z
N LYS A 1 32.60 8.66 8.57
CA LYS A 1 32.02 8.61 8.58
C LYS A 1 31.18 8.24 8.52
N ASN A 2 30.75 8.13 8.47
CA ASN A 2 29.86 7.97 8.43
C ASN A 2 29.05 7.46 8.48
N ILE A 3 28.46 7.50 8.44
CA ILE A 3 27.60 7.24 8.48
C ILE A 3 26.86 6.72 8.43
N ASN A 4 26.42 6.45 8.33
CA ASN A 4 25.49 6.06 8.25
C ASN A 4 24.73 5.60 8.52
N VAL A 5 24.38 5.68 8.58
CA VAL A 5 23.49 5.58 9.05
C VAL A 5 22.50 5.13 8.76
N LYS A 6 22.08 4.56 8.80
CA LYS A 6 21.15 4.15 8.47
C LYS A 6 20.15 4.26 8.94
N LEU A 7 19.61 4.74 8.73
CA LEU A 7 18.56 5.02 9.07
C LEU A 7 17.67 4.20 8.59
N GLU A 8 16.98 3.63 9.12
CA GLU A 8 15.96 2.88 8.77
C GLU A 8 14.89 3.67 8.35
N LYS A 9 14.93 4.59 7.51
CA LYS A 9 13.88 5.30 7.10
C LYS A 9 13.11 4.54 6.16
N LEU A 10 11.95 4.14 6.46
CA LEU A 10 11.04 3.43 5.58
C LEU A 10 10.49 4.38 4.53
N SER A 11 10.44 3.93 3.29
CA SER A 11 10.03 4.77 2.17
C SER A 11 8.52 4.83 2.01
N THR A 12 8.06 5.89 1.38
CA THR A 12 6.64 6.05 1.07
C THR A 12 6.48 6.27 -0.43
N VAL A 13 5.29 5.99 -0.94
CA VAL A 13 4.96 6.22 -2.33
C VAL A 13 3.50 6.66 -2.43
N TYR A 14 3.21 7.58 -3.33
CA TYR A 14 1.85 8.05 -3.55
C TYR A 14 1.25 7.33 -4.74
N VAL A 15 0.09 6.72 -4.53
CA VAL A 15 -0.68 6.08 -5.60
C VAL A 15 -1.98 6.85 -5.71
N PRO A 16 -2.20 7.60 -6.80
CA PRO A 16 -3.33 8.54 -6.90
C PRO A 16 -4.70 7.97 -6.58
N ILE A 17 -4.93 6.72 -6.92
CA ILE A 17 -6.25 6.15 -6.73
C ILE A 17 -6.54 5.78 -5.28
N ILE A 18 -5.52 5.60 -4.46
CA ILE A 18 -5.74 5.24 -3.07
C ILE A 18 -5.07 6.18 -2.07
N GLY A 19 -3.88 6.65 -2.34
CA GLY A 19 -3.21 7.58 -1.44
C GLY A 19 -1.76 7.23 -1.19
N THR A 20 -1.25 7.64 -0.04
CA THR A 20 0.15 7.44 0.32
C THR A 20 0.31 6.11 1.05
N LEU A 21 1.24 5.31 0.56
CA LEU A 21 1.56 4.00 1.13
C LEU A 21 2.96 4.04 1.74
N LYS A 22 3.15 3.34 2.84
CA LYS A 22 4.41 3.32 3.55
C LYS A 22 4.92 1.89 3.69
N GLU A 23 6.21 1.72 3.49
CA GLU A 23 6.84 0.40 3.72
C GLU A 23 6.82 0.07 5.20
N LEU A 24 6.66 -1.20 5.52
CA LEU A 24 6.66 -1.65 6.91
C LEU A 24 7.80 -2.62 7.13
N ASN A 25 8.32 -2.66 8.36
CA ASN A 25 9.32 -3.65 8.70
C ASN A 25 8.62 -4.95 9.09
N ASN A 26 9.40 -6.01 9.29
CA ASN A 26 8.84 -7.33 9.57
C ASN A 26 7.97 -7.38 10.81
N LYS A 27 8.33 -6.63 11.82
CA LYS A 27 7.58 -6.60 13.06
C LYS A 27 6.20 -5.96 12.84
N GLU A 28 6.18 -4.85 12.11
CA GLU A 28 4.92 -4.16 11.83
C GLU A 28 4.00 -5.01 10.97
N LEU A 29 4.56 -5.72 9.98
CA LEU A 29 3.78 -6.61 9.15
C LEU A 29 3.19 -7.75 9.97
N LYS A 30 3.99 -8.31 10.88
CA LYS A 30 3.51 -9.37 11.73
C LYS A 30 2.35 -8.90 12.60
N ASP A 31 2.45 -7.69 13.13
CA ASP A 31 1.38 -7.12 13.94
C ASP A 31 0.09 -6.96 13.15
N LYS A 32 0.19 -6.82 11.85
CA LYS A 32 -0.98 -6.70 10.99
C LYS A 32 -1.43 -8.03 10.42
N GLY A 33 -0.74 -9.11 10.78
CA GLY A 33 -1.12 -10.43 10.34
C GLY A 33 -0.76 -10.78 8.92
N SER A 34 0.28 -10.16 8.37
CA SER A 34 0.69 -10.42 7.01
C SER A 34 2.20 -10.57 6.91
N GLU A 35 2.66 -11.17 5.83
CA GLU A 35 4.09 -11.31 5.58
C GLU A 35 4.58 -10.26 4.61
N PHE A 36 3.71 -9.52 3.99
CA PHE A 36 4.10 -8.48 3.04
C PHE A 36 2.97 -7.45 2.92
N GLY A 37 3.29 -6.32 2.34
CA GLY A 37 2.32 -5.27 2.12
C GLY A 37 2.84 -3.90 2.51
N LEU A 38 2.08 -2.87 2.13
CA LEU A 38 2.38 -1.49 2.46
C LEU A 38 1.21 -0.91 3.24
N GLU A 39 1.50 -0.09 4.23
CA GLU A 39 0.45 0.49 5.05
C GLU A 39 -0.10 1.76 4.42
N LEU A 40 -1.41 1.90 4.40
CA LEU A 40 -2.04 3.10 3.91
C LEU A 40 -1.87 4.19 4.97
N GLN A 41 -1.11 5.22 4.63
CA GLN A 41 -0.85 6.31 5.56
C GLN A 41 -1.87 7.41 5.43
N GLU A 42 -2.29 7.71 4.23
CA GLU A 42 -3.21 8.79 3.99
C GLU A 42 -3.99 8.50 2.74
N LEU A 43 -5.28 8.75 2.76
CA LEU A 43 -6.13 8.51 1.61
C LEU A 43 -6.04 9.63 0.59
N SER A 44 -6.16 9.25 -0.68
CA SER A 44 -6.20 10.21 -1.77
C SER A 44 -7.48 11.04 -1.66
N ASP A 45 -7.38 12.34 -1.89
CA ASP A 45 -8.55 13.21 -1.81
C ASP A 45 -9.64 12.84 -2.82
N TYR A 46 -9.25 12.29 -3.96
CA TYR A 46 -10.22 11.96 -5.00
C TYR A 46 -11.25 10.94 -4.57
N TYR A 47 -10.82 9.88 -3.89
CA TYR A 47 -11.72 8.79 -3.56
C TYR A 47 -11.82 8.55 -2.06
N LYS A 48 -11.46 9.54 -1.28
CA LYS A 48 -11.42 9.38 0.17
C LYS A 48 -12.74 8.90 0.76
N GLN A 49 -13.83 9.52 0.33
CA GLN A 49 -15.15 9.16 0.86
C GLN A 49 -15.53 7.73 0.47
N GLU A 50 -15.26 7.36 -0.76
CA GLU A 50 -15.57 6.02 -1.23
C GLU A 50 -14.80 4.96 -0.45
N TRP A 51 -13.52 5.20 -0.22
CA TRP A 51 -12.72 4.24 0.52
C TRP A 51 -13.20 4.11 1.96
N ILE A 52 -13.46 5.23 2.61
CA ILE A 52 -13.92 5.21 4.00
C ILE A 52 -15.28 4.53 4.11
N SER A 53 -16.17 4.79 3.18
CA SER A 53 -17.48 4.16 3.16
C SER A 53 -17.39 2.65 3.07
N ASP A 54 -16.32 2.15 2.42
CA ASP A 54 -16.14 0.73 2.25
C ASP A 54 -15.27 0.12 3.35
N GLY A 55 -14.89 0.88 4.32
CA GLY A 55 -14.10 0.37 5.44
C GLY A 55 -12.60 0.44 5.25
N VAL A 56 -12.13 1.10 4.18
CA VAL A 56 -10.71 1.24 3.93
C VAL A 56 -10.26 2.60 4.44
N ASP A 57 -9.37 2.60 5.41
CA ASP A 57 -8.89 3.83 6.02
C ASP A 57 -7.43 3.67 6.37
N LYS A 58 -6.85 4.66 7.00
CA LYS A 58 -5.45 4.63 7.42
C LYS A 58 -5.20 3.36 8.23
N GLY A 59 -4.07 2.76 8.00
CA GLY A 59 -3.71 1.52 8.67
C GLY A 59 -4.04 0.27 7.88
N SER A 60 -4.86 0.38 6.83
CA SER A 60 -5.16 -0.75 5.96
C SER A 60 -3.89 -1.16 5.23
N LEU A 61 -3.78 -2.44 4.87
CA LEU A 61 -2.58 -2.96 4.24
C LEU A 61 -2.84 -3.22 2.77
N ILE A 62 -2.00 -2.65 1.92
CA ILE A 62 -2.09 -2.86 0.49
C ILE A 62 -1.13 -3.98 0.13
N ILE A 63 -1.65 -5.12 -0.30
CA ILE A 63 -0.83 -6.30 -0.52
C ILE A 63 -0.53 -6.60 -1.98
N ALA A 64 -1.29 -6.04 -2.91
CA ALA A 64 -1.02 -6.24 -4.33
C ALA A 64 -1.61 -5.11 -5.16
N LEU A 65 -0.94 -4.80 -6.27
CA LEU A 65 -1.43 -3.86 -7.27
C LEU A 65 -1.36 -4.56 -8.61
N ASN A 66 -2.46 -4.60 -9.33
CA ASN A 66 -2.50 -5.20 -10.67
C ASN A 66 -1.90 -6.61 -10.72
N ASP A 67 -2.22 -7.44 -9.77
CA ASP A 67 -1.71 -8.82 -9.70
C ASP A 67 -0.25 -8.95 -9.28
N THR A 68 0.39 -7.84 -8.94
CA THR A 68 1.78 -7.89 -8.48
C THR A 68 1.80 -7.68 -6.97
N LYS A 69 2.38 -8.62 -6.24
CA LYS A 69 2.51 -8.47 -4.79
C LYS A 69 3.44 -7.31 -4.51
N VAL A 70 3.08 -6.48 -3.55
CA VAL A 70 3.89 -5.32 -3.21
C VAL A 70 4.33 -5.40 -1.76
N ASN A 71 5.58 -5.10 -1.53
CA ASN A 71 6.15 -5.06 -0.18
C ASN A 71 7.13 -3.89 -0.06
N SER A 72 7.34 -3.17 -1.12
CA SER A 72 8.26 -2.03 -1.13
C SER A 72 7.82 -1.02 -2.18
N VAL A 73 8.38 0.17 -2.10
CA VAL A 73 8.12 1.21 -3.09
C VAL A 73 8.55 0.73 -4.49
N THR A 74 9.64 -0.03 -4.55
CA THR A 74 10.12 -0.58 -5.81
C THR A 74 9.05 -1.49 -6.44
N ASP A 75 8.41 -2.32 -5.63
CA ASP A 75 7.37 -3.21 -6.12
C ASP A 75 6.19 -2.42 -6.68
N VAL A 76 5.82 -1.32 -6.03
CA VAL A 76 4.75 -0.47 -6.51
C VAL A 76 5.10 0.11 -7.88
N ASN A 77 6.32 0.62 -8.00
CA ASN A 77 6.77 1.20 -9.27
C ASN A 77 6.79 0.15 -10.38
N LYS A 78 7.20 -1.06 -10.06
CA LYS A 78 7.19 -2.14 -11.05
C LYS A 78 5.78 -2.50 -11.47
N ALA A 79 4.86 -2.59 -10.52
CA ALA A 79 3.48 -2.93 -10.83
C ALA A 79 2.85 -1.88 -11.73
N LEU A 80 3.10 -0.61 -11.44
CA LEU A 80 2.56 0.48 -12.23
C LEU A 80 3.19 0.53 -13.62
N SER A 81 4.50 0.32 -13.71
CA SER A 81 5.18 0.34 -15.01
C SER A 81 4.65 -0.72 -15.96
N LYS A 82 4.33 -1.90 -15.45
CA LYS A 82 3.81 -2.97 -16.29
C LYS A 82 2.46 -2.62 -16.88
N ASN A 83 1.73 -1.69 -16.28
CA ASN A 83 0.39 -1.36 -16.70
C ASN A 83 0.26 0.10 -17.11
N SER A 84 1.30 0.67 -17.66
CA SER A 84 1.32 2.07 -18.14
C SER A 84 0.92 3.05 -17.04
N ASN A 85 1.38 2.78 -15.85
CA ASN A 85 1.12 3.60 -14.65
C ASN A 85 -0.36 3.67 -14.28
N ARG A 86 -1.11 2.65 -14.66
CA ARG A 86 -2.53 2.59 -14.32
C ARG A 86 -2.77 1.53 -13.26
N VAL A 87 -3.74 1.78 -12.40
CA VAL A 87 -4.13 0.82 -11.39
C VAL A 87 -5.47 0.23 -11.80
N SER A 88 -5.50 -1.05 -12.11
CA SER A 88 -6.75 -1.72 -12.48
C SER A 88 -7.28 -2.59 -11.34
N ARG A 89 -6.42 -2.98 -10.41
CA ARG A 89 -6.83 -3.80 -9.27
C ARG A 89 -5.99 -3.49 -8.06
N ILE A 90 -6.61 -3.50 -6.89
CA ILE A 90 -5.90 -3.32 -5.62
C ILE A 90 -6.40 -4.38 -4.66
N SER A 91 -5.48 -5.13 -4.06
CA SER A 91 -5.84 -6.08 -3.01
C SER A 91 -5.48 -5.46 -1.67
N ILE A 92 -6.44 -5.42 -0.76
CA ILE A 92 -6.31 -4.72 0.52
C ILE A 92 -6.73 -5.64 1.66
N ILE A 93 -6.03 -5.52 2.79
CA ILE A 93 -6.50 -6.10 4.04
C ILE A 93 -6.95 -4.92 4.89
N LYS A 94 -8.22 -4.86 5.17
CA LYS A 94 -8.79 -3.76 5.96
C LYS A 94 -8.38 -3.85 7.42
N ASN A 95 -8.60 -2.79 8.16
CA ASN A 95 -8.25 -2.76 9.58
C ASN A 95 -8.93 -3.84 10.40
N ASN A 96 -10.07 -4.33 9.95
CA ASN A 96 -10.77 -5.40 10.66
C ASN A 96 -10.28 -6.79 10.24
N GLY A 97 -9.27 -6.86 9.36
CA GLY A 97 -8.71 -8.12 8.91
C GLY A 97 -9.34 -8.68 7.65
N GLU A 98 -10.36 -8.02 7.13
CA GLU A 98 -11.04 -8.51 5.94
C GLU A 98 -10.23 -8.22 4.69
N LYS A 99 -10.06 -9.25 3.84
CA LYS A 99 -9.31 -9.10 2.61
C LYS A 99 -10.25 -8.83 1.46
N MET A 100 -10.00 -7.78 0.72
CA MET A 100 -10.85 -7.39 -0.40
C MET A 100 -10.03 -7.07 -1.63
N VAL A 101 -10.61 -7.29 -2.80
CA VAL A 101 -9.98 -6.92 -4.06
C VAL A 101 -10.89 -5.92 -4.75
N TYR A 102 -10.34 -4.76 -5.08
CA TYR A 102 -11.09 -3.71 -5.76
C TYR A 102 -10.62 -3.60 -7.20
N ARG A 103 -11.56 -3.48 -8.11
CA ARG A 103 -11.24 -3.35 -9.53
C ARG A 103 -11.66 -1.99 -10.06
N PHE A 104 -10.85 -1.46 -10.98
CA PHE A 104 -11.10 -0.15 -11.57
C PHE A 104 -11.01 -0.25 -13.07
N ARG A 105 -11.62 0.70 -13.77
CA ARG A 105 -11.57 0.71 -15.23
C ARG A 105 -10.66 1.74 -15.78
#